data_a64fa8c56de3d5a1cd1d7f58afbd4fb0
#
_entry.id   a64fa8c56de3d5a1cd1d7f58afbd4fb0
#
_cell.length_a   1.000
_cell.length_b   1.000
_cell.length_c   1.000
_cell.angle_alpha   90.00
_cell.angle_beta   90.00
_cell.angle_gamma   90.00
#
_symmetry.space_group_name_H-M   'P 1'
#
loop_
_entity.id
_entity.type
_entity.pdbx_description
1 polymer ?
#
loop_
_entity_poly.entity_id
_entity_poly.type
_entity_poly.pdbx_seq_one_letter_code
_entity_poly.pdbx_strand_id
1 'polypeptide(L)'
;MRPYHGQVSSQIRIRPAVPTDFDAIARITRDAYLAAGYFESAEHPYMRQIQNVAQRASKATIWVAERNGVIVGSVTLAVAGEPYADIARSDELEFRMLVVDPAVQRSGAGLAMVRAILEHGRSLPGIRAVALTTGMTWESAHGLYSKTGFVRVPERDWLVPDTEIKLLVYRQEL
;
A
#
# COMPACT_ATOMS: atom_id res chain seq x y z
N MET A 1 30.48 1.41 -36.16
CA MET A 1 29.74 0.42 -35.35
C MET A 1 29.48 1.04 -33.99
N ARG A 2 28.24 1.54 -33.74
CA ARG A 2 27.90 2.15 -32.45
C ARG A 2 27.46 1.04 -31.50
N PRO A 3 27.91 1.01 -30.23
CA PRO A 3 27.47 0.00 -29.30
C PRO A 3 25.98 0.24 -28.97
N TYR A 4 25.20 -0.81 -29.13
CA TYR A 4 23.80 -0.87 -28.74
C TYR A 4 23.74 -0.75 -27.20
N HIS A 5 23.38 0.44 -26.70
CA HIS A 5 23.05 0.59 -25.27
C HIS A 5 21.69 -0.05 -25.09
N GLY A 6 21.68 -1.31 -24.67
CA GLY A 6 20.48 -1.96 -24.19
C GLY A 6 19.89 -1.10 -23.08
N GLN A 7 18.71 -0.53 -23.32
CA GLN A 7 17.90 0.05 -22.27
C GLN A 7 17.59 -1.11 -21.31
N VAL A 8 18.27 -1.13 -20.18
CA VAL A 8 17.84 -1.95 -19.04
C VAL A 8 16.48 -1.36 -18.64
N SER A 9 15.42 -2.05 -19.04
CA SER A 9 14.06 -1.72 -18.59
C SER A 9 14.08 -1.72 -17.07
N SER A 10 13.87 -0.57 -16.45
CA SER A 10 13.79 -0.43 -15.00
C SER A 10 12.47 -1.02 -14.49
N GLN A 11 12.33 -2.33 -14.64
CA GLN A 11 11.12 -3.05 -14.27
C GLN A 11 10.92 -3.02 -12.75
N ILE A 12 9.71 -2.67 -12.32
CA ILE A 12 9.31 -2.78 -10.92
C ILE A 12 9.06 -4.26 -10.61
N ARG A 13 9.75 -4.76 -9.59
CA ARG A 13 9.55 -6.11 -9.05
C ARG A 13 8.77 -6.03 -7.75
N ILE A 14 7.69 -6.79 -7.64
CA ILE A 14 6.90 -6.93 -6.41
C ILE A 14 7.28 -8.25 -5.75
N ARG A 15 7.63 -8.20 -4.47
CA ARG A 15 8.01 -9.37 -3.68
C ARG A 15 7.67 -9.20 -2.20
N PRO A 16 7.59 -10.28 -1.42
CA PRO A 16 7.52 -10.19 0.04
C PRO A 16 8.71 -9.43 0.61
N ALA A 17 8.45 -8.65 1.66
CA ALA A 17 9.50 -7.97 2.41
C ALA A 17 10.33 -8.97 3.22
N VAL A 18 11.62 -8.66 3.34
CA VAL A 18 12.56 -9.37 4.21
C VAL A 18 13.12 -8.39 5.24
N PRO A 19 13.68 -8.85 6.38
CA PRO A 19 14.12 -7.96 7.46
C PRO A 19 15.07 -6.84 7.03
N THR A 20 15.91 -7.06 6.03
CA THR A 20 16.82 -6.04 5.48
C THR A 20 16.11 -4.91 4.75
N ASP A 21 14.82 -5.06 4.42
CA ASP A 21 14.01 -4.01 3.81
C ASP A 21 13.35 -3.06 4.84
N PHE A 22 13.31 -3.44 6.12
CA PHE A 22 12.47 -2.78 7.13
C PHE A 22 12.83 -1.31 7.33
N ASP A 23 14.10 -0.95 7.32
CA ASP A 23 14.52 0.45 7.45
C ASP A 23 14.05 1.30 6.26
N ALA A 24 14.17 0.77 5.05
CA ALA A 24 13.68 1.45 3.85
C ALA A 24 12.15 1.59 3.87
N ILE A 25 11.42 0.55 4.28
CA ILE A 25 9.95 0.60 4.41
C ILE A 25 9.54 1.65 5.44
N ALA A 26 10.19 1.69 6.61
CA ALA A 26 9.91 2.67 7.65
C ALA A 26 10.12 4.10 7.16
N ARG A 27 11.23 4.36 6.49
CA ARG A 27 11.54 5.67 5.89
C ARG A 27 10.50 6.08 4.85
N ILE A 28 10.21 5.21 3.89
CA ILE A 28 9.23 5.51 2.82
C ILE A 28 7.84 5.75 3.41
N THR A 29 7.41 4.93 4.38
CA THR A 29 6.12 5.10 5.06
C THR A 29 6.05 6.46 5.76
N ARG A 30 7.07 6.81 6.55
CA ARG A 30 7.15 8.11 7.22
C ARG A 30 7.07 9.26 6.20
N ASP A 31 7.91 9.23 5.19
CA ASP A 31 8.03 10.32 4.22
C ASP A 31 6.73 10.50 3.41
N ALA A 32 6.08 9.40 3.03
CA ALA A 32 4.82 9.43 2.30
C ALA A 32 3.68 10.02 3.15
N TYR A 33 3.55 9.60 4.42
CA TYR A 33 2.52 10.11 5.32
C TYR A 33 2.71 11.57 5.68
N LEU A 34 3.95 12.01 5.89
CA LEU A 34 4.25 13.43 6.12
C LEU A 34 3.94 14.26 4.86
N ALA A 35 4.31 13.77 3.68
CA ALA A 35 4.00 14.45 2.42
C ALA A 35 2.50 14.55 2.14
N ALA A 36 1.70 13.58 2.61
CA ALA A 36 0.24 13.62 2.50
C ALA A 36 -0.43 14.63 3.44
N GLY A 37 0.31 15.18 4.41
CA GLY A 37 -0.17 16.27 5.28
C GLY A 37 -1.08 15.87 6.43
N TYR A 38 -1.20 14.57 6.74
CA TYR A 38 -2.01 14.11 7.88
C TYR A 38 -1.38 14.36 9.24
N PHE A 39 -0.05 14.41 9.30
CA PHE A 39 0.72 14.57 10.52
C PHE A 39 1.81 15.60 10.31
N GLU A 40 2.02 16.47 11.31
CA GLU A 40 3.05 17.49 11.28
C GLU A 40 4.43 16.94 11.64
N SER A 41 4.47 15.79 12.34
CA SER A 41 5.71 15.25 12.87
C SER A 41 5.73 13.72 12.81
N ALA A 42 6.91 13.17 12.54
CA ALA A 42 7.17 11.73 12.64
C ALA A 42 7.08 11.18 14.08
N GLU A 43 7.08 12.07 15.07
CA GLU A 43 7.02 11.75 16.51
C GLU A 43 5.59 11.47 17.01
N HIS A 44 4.56 11.74 16.19
CA HIS A 44 3.19 11.43 16.54
C HIS A 44 3.05 9.92 16.86
N PRO A 45 2.29 9.52 17.91
CA PRO A 45 2.18 8.11 18.31
C PRO A 45 1.78 7.17 17.17
N TYR A 46 0.83 7.58 16.33
CA TYR A 46 0.44 6.82 15.15
C TYR A 46 1.59 6.66 14.15
N MET A 47 2.34 7.75 13.91
CA MET A 47 3.50 7.72 13.00
C MET A 47 4.59 6.78 13.52
N ARG A 48 4.84 6.76 14.82
CA ARG A 48 5.77 5.78 15.44
C ARG A 48 5.28 4.34 15.24
N GLN A 49 3.99 4.10 15.40
CA GLN A 49 3.40 2.78 15.22
C GLN A 49 3.56 2.27 13.79
N ILE A 50 3.26 3.08 12.78
CA ILE A 50 3.36 2.66 11.37
C ILE A 50 4.80 2.48 10.89
N GLN A 51 5.76 3.12 11.55
CA GLN A 51 7.19 2.95 11.29
C GLN A 51 7.77 1.68 11.94
N ASN A 52 7.07 1.06 12.87
CA ASN A 52 7.49 -0.21 13.47
C ASN A 52 7.19 -1.39 12.54
N VAL A 53 8.00 -1.50 11.50
CA VAL A 53 7.82 -2.49 10.43
C VAL A 53 8.00 -3.92 10.92
N ALA A 54 8.96 -4.16 11.82
CA ALA A 54 9.21 -5.49 12.39
C ALA A 54 7.97 -6.03 13.12
N GLN A 55 7.31 -5.20 13.93
CA GLN A 55 6.07 -5.58 14.62
C GLN A 55 4.95 -5.86 13.61
N ARG A 56 4.79 -5.00 12.61
CA ARG A 56 3.78 -5.19 11.57
C ARG A 56 4.03 -6.46 10.75
N ALA A 57 5.27 -6.73 10.38
CA ALA A 57 5.67 -7.92 9.62
C ALA A 57 5.44 -9.23 10.42
N SER A 58 5.46 -9.17 11.74
CA SER A 58 5.14 -10.33 12.58
C SER A 58 3.64 -10.69 12.60
N LYS A 59 2.76 -9.80 12.13
CA LYS A 59 1.30 -9.92 12.23
C LYS A 59 0.57 -9.79 10.90
N ALA A 60 1.25 -9.37 9.84
CA ALA A 60 0.68 -9.16 8.53
C ALA A 60 1.69 -9.44 7.43
N THR A 61 1.20 -9.67 6.22
CA THR A 61 2.04 -9.79 5.03
C THR A 61 2.40 -8.40 4.52
N ILE A 62 3.69 -8.13 4.37
CA ILE A 62 4.19 -6.89 3.77
C ILE A 62 4.87 -7.23 2.45
N TRP A 63 4.50 -6.50 1.39
CA TRP A 63 5.18 -6.57 0.11
C TRP A 63 5.94 -5.27 -0.18
N VAL A 64 6.98 -5.38 -0.95
CA VAL A 64 7.77 -4.25 -1.45
C VAL A 64 7.74 -4.18 -2.96
N ALA A 65 7.81 -2.95 -3.46
CA ALA A 65 8.15 -2.65 -4.85
C ALA A 65 9.63 -2.29 -4.92
N GLU A 66 10.37 -3.04 -5.70
CA GLU A 66 11.82 -2.86 -5.90
C GLU A 66 12.10 -2.46 -7.35
N ARG A 67 12.97 -1.48 -7.53
CA ARG A 67 13.48 -1.07 -8.83
C ARG A 67 15.01 -0.95 -8.77
N ASN A 68 15.71 -1.71 -9.62
CA ASN A 68 17.17 -1.73 -9.67
C ASN A 68 17.83 -2.02 -8.30
N GLY A 69 17.25 -2.94 -7.52
CA GLY A 69 17.76 -3.29 -6.19
C GLY A 69 17.41 -2.30 -5.08
N VAL A 70 16.65 -1.25 -5.38
CA VAL A 70 16.22 -0.23 -4.40
C VAL A 70 14.73 -0.35 -4.11
N ILE A 71 14.35 -0.36 -2.84
CA ILE A 71 12.95 -0.33 -2.42
C ILE A 71 12.36 1.05 -2.72
N VAL A 72 11.28 1.08 -3.48
CA VAL A 72 10.60 2.31 -3.91
C VAL A 72 9.15 2.39 -3.44
N GLY A 73 8.62 1.35 -2.82
CA GLY A 73 7.28 1.33 -2.27
C GLY A 73 7.04 0.12 -1.40
N SER A 74 5.96 0.14 -0.63
CA SER A 74 5.50 -1.00 0.15
C SER A 74 3.99 -0.99 0.34
N VAL A 75 3.44 -2.14 0.70
CA VAL A 75 2.03 -2.32 1.01
C VAL A 75 1.85 -3.43 2.04
N THR A 76 0.83 -3.33 2.87
CA THR A 76 0.44 -4.34 3.86
C THR A 76 -0.84 -5.03 3.41
N LEU A 77 -0.86 -6.36 3.45
CA LEU A 77 -2.00 -7.20 3.08
C LEU A 77 -2.55 -7.92 4.30
N ALA A 78 -3.87 -8.09 4.36
CA ALA A 78 -4.55 -8.86 5.38
C ALA A 78 -5.87 -9.45 4.88
N VAL A 79 -6.27 -10.58 5.44
CA VAL A 79 -7.61 -11.14 5.25
C VAL A 79 -8.42 -11.01 6.53
N ALA A 80 -9.74 -11.17 6.43
CA ALA A 80 -10.63 -11.03 7.58
C ALA A 80 -10.17 -11.88 8.78
N GLY A 81 -10.16 -11.26 9.96
CA GLY A 81 -9.69 -11.89 11.21
C GLY A 81 -8.22 -11.68 11.52
N GLU A 82 -7.42 -11.22 10.59
CA GLU A 82 -6.02 -10.86 10.85
C GLU A 82 -5.90 -9.49 11.52
N PRO A 83 -4.82 -9.26 12.32
CA PRO A 83 -4.70 -8.03 13.13
C PRO A 83 -4.72 -6.71 12.35
N TYR A 84 -4.34 -6.73 11.08
CA TYR A 84 -4.31 -5.52 10.22
C TYR A 84 -5.48 -5.44 9.26
N ALA A 85 -6.47 -6.33 9.35
CA ALA A 85 -7.72 -6.23 8.61
C ALA A 85 -8.72 -5.37 9.41
N ASP A 86 -8.95 -4.14 8.96
CA ASP A 86 -9.91 -3.22 9.60
C ASP A 86 -11.30 -3.35 9.01
N ILE A 87 -11.41 -3.60 7.71
CA ILE A 87 -12.67 -3.57 6.98
C ILE A 87 -12.96 -4.85 6.20
N ALA A 88 -12.00 -5.74 6.01
CA ALA A 88 -12.17 -6.93 5.18
C ALA A 88 -13.33 -7.80 5.67
N ARG A 89 -14.22 -8.15 4.74
CA ARG A 89 -15.22 -9.21 4.92
C ARG A 89 -14.59 -10.57 4.62
N SER A 90 -15.29 -11.64 4.96
CA SER A 90 -14.77 -13.03 4.85
C SER A 90 -14.30 -13.43 3.46
N ASP A 91 -14.81 -12.77 2.42
CA ASP A 91 -14.46 -13.01 1.01
C ASP A 91 -13.58 -11.90 0.41
N GLU A 92 -12.97 -11.07 1.23
CA GLU A 92 -12.15 -9.93 0.80
C GLU A 92 -10.70 -10.04 1.25
N LEU A 93 -9.80 -9.69 0.33
CA LEU A 93 -8.42 -9.32 0.64
C LEU A 93 -8.38 -7.81 0.86
N GLU A 94 -7.87 -7.37 2.00
CA GLU A 94 -7.65 -5.96 2.29
C GLU A 94 -6.19 -5.60 2.09
N PHE A 95 -5.92 -4.43 1.53
CA PHE A 95 -4.60 -3.84 1.61
C PHE A 95 -4.63 -2.44 2.24
N ARG A 96 -3.54 -2.13 2.93
CA ARG A 96 -3.35 -0.89 3.68
C ARG A 96 -1.93 -0.37 3.49
N MET A 97 -1.73 0.89 3.84
CA MET A 97 -0.40 1.48 3.86
C MET A 97 0.35 1.26 2.55
N LEU A 98 -0.37 1.39 1.42
CA LEU A 98 0.27 1.43 0.12
C LEU A 98 0.96 2.78 -0.01
N VAL A 99 2.27 2.76 -0.01
CA VAL A 99 3.12 3.94 -0.10
C VAL A 99 4.16 3.78 -1.19
N VAL A 100 4.44 4.90 -1.87
CA VAL A 100 5.55 5.02 -2.82
C VAL A 100 6.49 6.10 -2.32
N ASP A 101 7.78 5.88 -2.44
CA ASP A 101 8.79 6.87 -2.06
C ASP A 101 8.48 8.20 -2.76
N PRO A 102 8.26 9.30 -2.01
CA PRO A 102 7.96 10.60 -2.61
C PRO A 102 9.01 11.09 -3.61
N ALA A 103 10.27 10.64 -3.46
CA ALA A 103 11.37 10.98 -4.37
C ALA A 103 11.24 10.31 -5.76
N VAL A 104 10.42 9.26 -5.87
CA VAL A 104 10.26 8.46 -7.10
C VAL A 104 8.80 8.24 -7.48
N GLN A 105 7.91 9.14 -7.09
CA GLN A 105 6.50 9.12 -7.49
C GLN A 105 6.36 9.17 -9.02
N ARG A 106 5.25 8.62 -9.54
CA ARG A 106 4.98 8.44 -10.97
C ARG A 106 5.94 7.47 -11.67
N SER A 107 6.61 6.61 -10.91
CA SER A 107 7.48 5.54 -11.42
C SER A 107 6.73 4.30 -11.93
N GLY A 108 5.41 4.24 -11.69
CA GLY A 108 4.59 3.05 -11.93
C GLY A 108 4.60 2.05 -10.78
N ALA A 109 5.27 2.33 -9.66
CA ALA A 109 5.35 1.43 -8.51
C ALA A 109 3.97 1.17 -7.87
N GLY A 110 3.17 2.21 -7.68
CA GLY A 110 1.80 2.07 -7.14
C GLY A 110 0.91 1.19 -8.02
N LEU A 111 0.92 1.42 -9.32
CA LEU A 111 0.17 0.61 -10.28
C LEU A 111 0.63 -0.85 -10.29
N ALA A 112 1.95 -1.08 -10.25
CA ALA A 112 2.50 -2.42 -10.22
C ALA A 112 2.08 -3.19 -8.96
N MET A 113 2.10 -2.53 -7.79
CA MET A 113 1.62 -3.12 -6.54
C MET A 113 0.14 -3.46 -6.60
N VAL A 114 -0.71 -2.55 -7.05
CA VAL A 114 -2.17 -2.78 -7.17
C VAL A 114 -2.46 -3.97 -8.09
N ARG A 115 -1.82 -4.04 -9.25
CA ARG A 115 -1.99 -5.16 -10.18
C ARG A 115 -1.56 -6.49 -9.56
N ALA A 116 -0.44 -6.52 -8.86
CA ALA A 116 0.03 -7.72 -8.16
C ALA A 116 -0.95 -8.16 -7.06
N ILE A 117 -1.53 -7.22 -6.32
CA ILE A 117 -2.53 -7.50 -5.29
C ILE A 117 -3.80 -8.10 -5.89
N LEU A 118 -4.30 -7.55 -6.98
CA LEU A 118 -5.49 -8.08 -7.67
C LEU A 118 -5.25 -9.50 -8.19
N GLU A 119 -4.09 -9.76 -8.76
CA GLU A 119 -3.71 -11.10 -9.22
C GLU A 119 -3.59 -12.08 -8.05
N HIS A 120 -2.97 -11.65 -6.96
CA HIS A 120 -2.88 -12.44 -5.73
C HIS A 120 -4.27 -12.77 -5.17
N GLY A 121 -5.16 -11.79 -5.08
CA GLY A 121 -6.53 -12.00 -4.63
C GLY A 121 -7.26 -13.09 -5.46
N ARG A 122 -7.08 -13.06 -6.78
CA ARG A 122 -7.64 -14.10 -7.67
C ARG A 122 -7.09 -15.49 -7.40
N SER A 123 -5.87 -15.59 -6.89
CA SER A 123 -5.22 -16.87 -6.56
C SER A 123 -5.66 -17.47 -5.22
N LEU A 124 -6.25 -16.66 -4.35
CA LEU A 124 -6.64 -17.09 -3.00
C LEU A 124 -8.01 -17.76 -3.00
N PRO A 125 -8.13 -18.98 -2.42
CA PRO A 125 -9.41 -19.64 -2.30
C PRO A 125 -10.41 -18.83 -1.48
N GLY A 126 -11.64 -18.66 -2.00
CA GLY A 126 -12.73 -17.98 -1.30
C GLY A 126 -12.66 -16.44 -1.32
N ILE A 127 -11.60 -15.86 -1.85
CA ILE A 127 -11.50 -14.41 -2.03
C ILE A 127 -12.16 -14.01 -3.36
N ARG A 128 -13.10 -13.08 -3.28
CA ARG A 128 -13.88 -12.57 -4.42
C ARG A 128 -13.68 -11.12 -4.73
N ALA A 129 -13.11 -10.37 -3.79
CA ALA A 129 -12.88 -8.95 -3.96
C ALA A 129 -11.64 -8.49 -3.20
N VAL A 130 -11.12 -7.34 -3.61
CA VAL A 130 -10.09 -6.59 -2.89
C VAL A 130 -10.73 -5.31 -2.36
N ALA A 131 -10.47 -4.99 -1.10
CA ALA A 131 -10.93 -3.77 -0.45
C ALA A 131 -9.75 -2.98 0.13
N LEU A 132 -9.95 -1.68 0.24
CA LEU A 132 -8.95 -0.77 0.80
C LEU A 132 -9.61 0.42 1.50
N THR A 133 -8.86 1.05 2.39
CA THR A 133 -9.17 2.38 2.89
C THR A 133 -8.09 3.38 2.48
N THR A 134 -8.50 4.62 2.23
CA THR A 134 -7.60 5.73 1.92
C THR A 134 -8.10 7.02 2.54
N GLY A 135 -7.20 7.93 2.91
CA GLY A 135 -7.58 9.22 3.44
C GLY A 135 -8.16 10.16 2.38
N MET A 136 -9.01 11.09 2.81
CA MET A 136 -9.70 12.03 1.91
C MET A 136 -8.75 12.91 1.10
N THR A 137 -7.61 13.30 1.68
CA THR A 137 -6.66 14.23 1.05
C THR A 137 -5.64 13.54 0.13
N TRP A 138 -5.67 12.23 0.05
CA TRP A 138 -4.73 11.46 -0.76
C TRP A 138 -5.20 11.32 -2.22
N GLU A 139 -5.31 12.44 -2.92
CA GLU A 139 -5.89 12.52 -4.27
C GLU A 139 -5.18 11.63 -5.31
N SER A 140 -3.85 11.52 -5.22
CA SER A 140 -3.08 10.64 -6.12
C SER A 140 -3.45 9.16 -5.95
N ALA A 141 -3.77 8.74 -4.74
CA ALA A 141 -4.25 7.39 -4.44
C ALA A 141 -5.65 7.17 -5.03
N HIS A 142 -6.56 8.15 -4.88
CA HIS A 142 -7.91 8.07 -5.46
C HIS A 142 -7.86 7.87 -6.97
N GLY A 143 -7.00 8.62 -7.67
CA GLY A 143 -6.81 8.47 -9.11
C GLY A 143 -6.28 7.09 -9.49
N LEU A 144 -5.32 6.56 -8.75
CA LEU A 144 -4.78 5.22 -8.95
C LEU A 144 -5.87 4.13 -8.80
N TYR A 145 -6.66 4.20 -7.73
CA TYR A 145 -7.69 3.19 -7.47
C TYR A 145 -8.81 3.24 -8.50
N SER A 146 -9.29 4.42 -8.85
CA SER A 146 -10.31 4.60 -9.88
C SER A 146 -9.86 4.08 -11.24
N LYS A 147 -8.61 4.35 -11.64
CA LYS A 147 -8.04 3.87 -12.91
C LYS A 147 -7.86 2.36 -12.96
N THR A 148 -7.69 1.71 -11.83
CA THR A 148 -7.49 0.26 -11.73
C THR A 148 -8.78 -0.50 -11.53
N GLY A 149 -9.94 0.17 -11.50
CA GLY A 149 -11.26 -0.45 -11.46
C GLY A 149 -11.90 -0.53 -10.07
N PHE A 150 -11.29 0.08 -9.05
CA PHE A 150 -11.92 0.19 -7.73
C PHE A 150 -13.08 1.18 -7.74
N VAL A 151 -14.14 0.81 -7.04
CA VAL A 151 -15.35 1.61 -6.90
C VAL A 151 -15.51 2.04 -5.44
N ARG A 152 -15.93 3.28 -5.24
CA ARG A 152 -16.25 3.79 -3.90
C ARG A 152 -17.39 3.03 -3.26
N VAL A 153 -17.26 2.76 -1.97
CA VAL A 153 -18.30 2.16 -1.12
C VAL A 153 -18.55 3.09 0.08
N PRO A 154 -19.24 4.22 -0.14
CA PRO A 154 -19.37 5.28 0.88
C PRO A 154 -20.04 4.83 2.18
N GLU A 155 -20.93 3.85 2.12
CA GLU A 155 -21.59 3.27 3.28
C GLU A 155 -20.66 2.49 4.21
N ARG A 156 -19.44 2.21 3.77
CA ARG A 156 -18.39 1.58 4.57
C ARG A 156 -17.34 2.55 5.07
N ASP A 157 -17.43 3.83 4.71
CA ASP A 157 -16.53 4.85 5.23
C ASP A 157 -16.57 4.90 6.75
N TRP A 158 -15.44 5.19 7.39
CA TRP A 158 -15.35 5.21 8.84
C TRP A 158 -14.37 6.28 9.34
N LEU A 159 -14.50 6.63 10.62
CA LEU A 159 -13.60 7.53 11.31
C LEU A 159 -12.57 6.71 12.08
N VAL A 160 -11.31 7.10 11.99
CA VAL A 160 -10.27 6.53 12.87
C VAL A 160 -10.64 6.88 14.31
N PRO A 161 -10.71 5.90 15.23
CA PRO A 161 -11.09 6.13 16.62
C PRO A 161 -10.31 7.27 17.26
N ASP A 162 -11.01 8.13 18.03
CA ASP A 162 -10.43 9.28 18.73
C ASP A 162 -9.79 10.34 17.82
N THR A 163 -10.17 10.37 16.54
CA THR A 163 -9.71 11.37 15.57
C THR A 163 -10.85 11.86 14.70
N GLU A 164 -10.62 12.95 13.95
CA GLU A 164 -11.52 13.43 12.89
C GLU A 164 -11.09 12.90 11.50
N ILE A 165 -10.16 11.97 11.44
CA ILE A 165 -9.65 11.42 10.19
C ILE A 165 -10.67 10.44 9.62
N LYS A 166 -11.31 10.84 8.51
CA LYS A 166 -12.22 9.98 7.76
C LYS A 166 -11.44 9.16 6.73
N LEU A 167 -11.68 7.85 6.75
CA LEU A 167 -11.15 6.93 5.77
C LEU A 167 -12.24 6.51 4.79
N LEU A 168 -11.92 6.62 3.51
CA LEU A 168 -12.80 6.28 2.40
C LEU A 168 -12.56 4.85 1.96
N VAL A 169 -13.64 4.10 1.75
CA VAL A 169 -13.55 2.70 1.33
C VAL A 169 -13.74 2.57 -0.18
N TYR A 170 -12.87 1.79 -0.79
CA TYR A 170 -12.95 1.33 -2.17
C TYR A 170 -12.94 -0.19 -2.22
N ARG A 171 -13.60 -0.75 -3.21
CA ARG A 171 -13.70 -2.20 -3.43
C ARG A 171 -13.67 -2.52 -4.92
N GLN A 172 -13.05 -3.64 -5.27
CA GLN A 172 -13.08 -4.19 -6.62
C GLN A 172 -13.38 -5.68 -6.57
N GLU A 173 -14.35 -6.13 -7.34
CA GLU A 173 -14.58 -7.54 -7.58
C GLU A 173 -13.50 -8.13 -8.50
N LEU A 174 -13.12 -9.38 -8.26
CA LEU A 174 -12.03 -10.08 -8.95
C LEU A 174 -12.52 -10.92 -10.13
#